data_54f347d923e048df61d2e81e7cd013ba
#
_entry.id   54f347d923e048df61d2e81e7cd013ba
#
_cell.length_a   1.000
_cell.length_b   1.000
_cell.length_c   1.000
_cell.angle_alpha   90.00
_cell.angle_beta   90.00
_cell.angle_gamma   90.00
#
_symmetry.space_group_name_H-M   'P 1'
#
loop_
_entity.id
_entity.type
_entity.pdbx_description
1 polymer ?
#
loop_
_entity_poly.entity_id
_entity_poly.type
_entity_poly.pdbx_seq_one_letter_code
_entity_poly.pdbx_strand_id
1 'polypeptide(L)'
;MATFFMFGKYSFVTPKEMSPKRTDKIVGLIKKFGGEVIAMYTLLGEKDLIFIVSFPKTQQAIKASVAVSKLTGISFSTSQAVTIEEFDKMINEV
;
A
#
# COMPACT_ATOMS: atom_id res chain seq x y z
N MET A 1 8.34 5.94 11.58
CA MET A 1 7.39 5.30 10.65
C MET A 1 8.15 4.65 9.50
N ALA A 2 7.78 3.46 9.14
CA ALA A 2 8.38 2.79 8.00
C ALA A 2 7.48 2.98 6.77
N THR A 3 8.09 3.02 5.59
CA THR A 3 7.39 3.19 4.33
C THR A 3 7.15 1.82 3.69
N PHE A 4 5.95 1.63 3.17
CA PHE A 4 5.54 0.39 2.50
C PHE A 4 4.92 0.74 1.14
N PHE A 5 5.22 -0.09 0.15
CA PHE A 5 4.61 -0.01 -1.17
C PHE A 5 3.61 -1.16 -1.29
N MET A 6 2.34 -0.81 -1.42
CA MET A 6 1.26 -1.78 -1.59
C MET A 6 0.90 -1.84 -3.07
N PHE A 7 1.33 -2.90 -3.75
CA PHE A 7 1.00 -3.12 -5.15
C PHE A 7 -0.29 -3.91 -5.25
N GLY A 8 -1.28 -3.36 -5.94
CA GLY A 8 -2.56 -4.01 -6.13
C GLY A 8 -2.72 -4.57 -7.54
N LYS A 9 -3.31 -5.74 -7.63
CA LYS A 9 -3.65 -6.37 -8.90
C LYS A 9 -5.11 -6.79 -8.87
N TYR A 10 -5.87 -6.32 -9.88
CA TYR A 10 -7.27 -6.72 -10.02
C TYR A 10 -7.35 -8.20 -10.39
N SER A 11 -8.28 -8.91 -9.77
CA SER A 11 -8.63 -10.26 -10.20
C SER A 11 -9.87 -10.21 -11.08
N PHE A 12 -11.04 -10.14 -10.45
CA PHE A 12 -12.32 -10.02 -11.16
C PHE A 12 -13.01 -8.69 -10.93
N VAL A 13 -12.36 -7.78 -10.22
CA VAL A 13 -12.91 -6.45 -9.95
C VAL A 13 -12.79 -5.60 -11.20
N THR A 14 -13.90 -5.05 -11.65
CA THR A 14 -13.90 -4.17 -12.82
C THR A 14 -13.63 -2.72 -12.40
N PRO A 15 -13.02 -1.91 -13.29
CA PRO A 15 -12.78 -0.49 -12.98
C PRO A 15 -14.03 0.28 -12.54
N LYS A 16 -15.21 -0.11 -13.01
CA LYS A 16 -16.46 0.57 -12.65
C LYS A 16 -16.83 0.43 -11.18
N GLU A 17 -16.22 -0.51 -10.46
CA GLU A 17 -16.41 -0.66 -9.03
C GLU A 17 -15.50 0.28 -8.23
N MET A 18 -14.56 0.89 -8.89
CA MET A 18 -13.69 1.89 -8.29
C MET A 18 -14.44 3.22 -8.22
N SER A 19 -14.38 3.87 -7.06
CA SER A 19 -15.07 5.14 -6.84
C SER A 19 -14.34 5.95 -5.77
N PRO A 20 -14.55 7.27 -5.72
CA PRO A 20 -14.01 8.09 -4.64
C PRO A 20 -14.43 7.60 -3.26
N LYS A 21 -15.66 7.12 -3.13
CA LYS A 21 -16.18 6.58 -1.86
C LYS A 21 -15.39 5.35 -1.41
N ARG A 22 -15.04 4.47 -2.33
CA ARG A 22 -14.24 3.28 -2.04
C ARG A 22 -12.83 3.69 -1.66
N THR A 23 -12.25 4.64 -2.36
CA THR A 23 -10.92 5.18 -2.04
C THR A 23 -10.91 5.74 -0.62
N ASP A 24 -11.93 6.49 -0.23
CA ASP A 24 -12.05 7.03 1.12
C ASP A 24 -12.10 5.92 2.17
N LYS A 25 -12.78 4.81 1.89
CA LYS A 25 -12.81 3.65 2.78
C LYS A 25 -11.45 3.02 2.94
N ILE A 26 -10.69 2.92 1.84
CA ILE A 26 -9.33 2.39 1.88
C ILE A 26 -8.44 3.27 2.76
N VAL A 27 -8.48 4.57 2.54
CA VAL A 27 -7.71 5.53 3.36
C VAL A 27 -8.11 5.41 4.82
N GLY A 28 -9.40 5.28 5.11
CA GLY A 28 -9.90 5.11 6.47
C GLY A 28 -9.39 3.85 7.14
N LEU A 29 -9.30 2.74 6.41
CA LEU A 29 -8.74 1.49 6.94
C LEU A 29 -7.27 1.62 7.27
N ILE A 30 -6.50 2.26 6.38
CA ILE A 30 -5.08 2.47 6.61
C ILE A 30 -4.86 3.30 7.87
N LYS A 31 -5.64 4.35 8.04
CA LYS A 31 -5.60 5.19 9.26
C LYS A 31 -6.01 4.41 10.50
N LYS A 32 -7.02 3.56 10.38
CA LYS A 32 -7.49 2.73 11.50
C LYS A 32 -6.38 1.86 12.08
N PHE A 33 -5.50 1.35 11.22
CA PHE A 33 -4.37 0.53 11.65
C PHE A 33 -3.12 1.34 11.96
N GLY A 34 -3.25 2.66 12.11
CA GLY A 34 -2.16 3.53 12.55
C GLY A 34 -1.25 4.04 11.45
N GLY A 35 -1.66 3.85 10.20
CA GLY A 35 -0.86 4.29 9.06
C GLY A 35 -1.32 5.59 8.45
N GLU A 36 -0.54 6.04 7.49
CA GLU A 36 -0.86 7.23 6.68
C GLU A 36 -0.63 6.91 5.21
N VAL A 37 -1.51 7.44 4.36
CA VAL A 37 -1.35 7.34 2.90
C VAL A 37 -0.49 8.50 2.44
N ILE A 38 0.63 8.19 1.81
CA ILE A 38 1.53 9.20 1.24
C ILE A 38 1.10 9.52 -0.19
N ALA A 39 0.82 8.49 -0.99
CA ALA A 39 0.41 8.66 -2.38
C ALA A 39 -0.33 7.42 -2.87
N MET A 40 -1.19 7.60 -3.87
CA MET A 40 -1.94 6.51 -4.50
C MET A 40 -1.92 6.74 -6.00
N TYR A 41 -1.58 5.71 -6.76
CA TYR A 41 -1.52 5.79 -8.22
C TYR A 41 -2.19 4.60 -8.87
N THR A 42 -2.81 4.83 -10.03
CA THR A 42 -3.18 3.79 -10.96
C THR A 42 -2.00 3.56 -11.89
N LEU A 43 -1.70 2.32 -12.18
CA LEU A 43 -0.55 1.95 -12.99
C LEU A 43 -0.97 1.34 -14.32
N LEU A 44 -0.16 1.55 -15.34
CA LEU A 44 -0.27 0.85 -16.60
C LEU A 44 0.85 -0.19 -16.63
N GLY A 45 0.49 -1.46 -16.73
CA GLY A 45 1.47 -2.55 -16.75
C GLY A 45 1.00 -3.76 -15.99
N GLU A 46 1.95 -4.51 -15.43
CA GLU A 46 1.66 -5.75 -14.71
C GLU A 46 0.82 -5.54 -13.46
N LYS A 47 1.16 -4.51 -12.69
CA LYS A 47 0.39 -4.13 -11.50
C LYS A 47 -0.59 -3.04 -11.87
N ASP A 48 -1.73 -3.02 -11.21
CA ASP A 48 -2.81 -2.08 -11.53
C ASP A 48 -2.80 -0.84 -10.65
N LEU A 49 -2.38 -0.99 -9.40
CA LEU A 49 -2.38 0.09 -8.41
C LEU A 49 -1.10 0.07 -7.60
N ILE A 50 -0.72 1.25 -7.09
CA ILE A 50 0.27 1.35 -6.03
C ILE A 50 -0.20 2.34 -4.99
N PHE A 51 -0.15 1.94 -3.72
CA PHE A 51 -0.34 2.83 -2.58
C PHE A 51 0.97 2.93 -1.84
N ILE A 52 1.46 4.14 -1.67
CA ILE A 52 2.66 4.39 -0.86
C ILE A 52 2.14 4.85 0.50
N VAL A 53 2.46 4.07 1.53
CA VAL A 53 1.91 4.27 2.87
C VAL A 53 3.02 4.20 3.91
N SER A 54 2.75 4.71 5.10
CA SER A 54 3.65 4.56 6.23
C SER A 54 2.90 3.93 7.40
N PHE A 55 3.61 3.09 8.16
CA PHE A 55 3.10 2.47 9.37
C PHE A 55 4.20 2.44 10.42
N PRO A 56 3.83 2.48 11.72
CA PRO A 56 4.82 2.35 12.79
C PRO A 56 5.54 1.01 12.78
N LYS A 57 4.83 -0.08 12.46
CA LYS A 57 5.37 -1.43 12.51
C LYS A 57 4.85 -2.30 11.36
N THR A 58 5.63 -3.31 11.03
CA THR A 58 5.27 -4.29 9.98
C THR A 58 3.94 -4.97 10.24
N GLN A 59 3.64 -5.30 11.50
CA GLN A 59 2.38 -5.96 11.84
C GLN A 59 1.16 -5.14 11.43
N GLN A 60 1.22 -3.83 11.61
CA GLN A 60 0.13 -2.93 11.22
C GLN A 60 -0.03 -2.87 9.70
N ALA A 61 1.09 -2.87 8.98
CA ALA A 61 1.07 -2.91 7.52
C ALA A 61 0.43 -4.21 7.01
N ILE A 62 0.76 -5.34 7.62
CA ILE A 62 0.17 -6.63 7.26
C ILE A 62 -1.34 -6.62 7.50
N LYS A 63 -1.77 -6.18 8.67
CA LYS A 63 -3.19 -6.10 9.00
C LYS A 63 -3.95 -5.21 8.03
N ALA A 64 -3.39 -4.05 7.70
CA ALA A 64 -4.00 -3.13 6.77
C ALA A 64 -4.09 -3.73 5.37
N SER A 65 -3.05 -4.42 4.90
CA SER A 65 -3.05 -5.08 3.59
C SER A 65 -4.15 -6.11 3.49
N VAL A 66 -4.31 -6.95 4.52
CA VAL A 66 -5.36 -7.96 4.56
C VAL A 66 -6.75 -7.31 4.59
N ALA A 67 -6.92 -6.27 5.41
CA ALA A 67 -8.20 -5.58 5.53
C ALA A 67 -8.60 -4.90 4.21
N VAL A 68 -7.66 -4.25 3.54
CA VAL A 68 -7.92 -3.59 2.26
C VAL A 68 -8.25 -4.63 1.18
N SER A 69 -7.55 -5.77 1.16
CA SER A 69 -7.86 -6.86 0.25
C SER A 69 -9.28 -7.39 0.46
N LYS A 70 -9.68 -7.58 1.71
CA LYS A 70 -11.04 -8.03 2.04
C LYS A 70 -12.10 -7.04 1.61
N LEU A 71 -11.83 -5.75 1.83
CA LEU A 71 -12.78 -4.70 1.44
C LEU A 71 -12.96 -4.62 -0.08
N THR A 72 -11.86 -4.74 -0.82
CA THR A 72 -11.84 -4.42 -2.25
C THR A 72 -11.88 -5.63 -3.18
N GLY A 73 -11.51 -6.80 -2.70
CA GLY A 73 -11.30 -7.96 -3.57
C GLY A 73 -10.04 -7.87 -4.42
N ILE A 74 -9.22 -6.85 -4.21
CA ILE A 74 -7.95 -6.67 -4.92
C ILE A 74 -6.85 -7.43 -4.17
N SER A 75 -5.99 -8.10 -4.92
CA SER A 75 -4.83 -8.78 -4.35
C SER A 75 -3.70 -7.78 -4.17
N PHE A 76 -3.20 -7.64 -2.94
CA PHE A 76 -2.10 -6.73 -2.64
C PHE A 76 -0.83 -7.47 -2.28
N SER A 77 0.27 -6.97 -2.84
CA SER A 77 1.63 -7.38 -2.49
C SER A 77 2.29 -6.18 -1.84
N THR A 78 2.61 -6.29 -0.56
CA THR A 78 3.11 -5.16 0.23
C THR A 78 4.56 -5.38 0.59
N SER A 79 5.41 -4.42 0.25
CA SER A 79 6.85 -4.48 0.48
C SER A 79 7.30 -3.28 1.29
N GLN A 80 8.13 -3.52 2.30
CA GLN A 80 8.78 -2.43 3.01
C GLN A 80 9.86 -1.82 2.13
N ALA A 81 9.97 -0.50 2.14
CA ALA A 81 10.91 0.23 1.30
C ALA A 81 11.75 1.18 2.14
N VAL A 82 12.99 1.37 1.72
CA VAL A 82 13.84 2.45 2.22
C VAL A 82 14.29 3.27 1.01
N THR A 83 14.65 4.52 1.25
CA THR A 83 15.13 5.37 0.17
C THR A 83 16.51 4.90 -0.30
N ILE A 84 16.87 5.26 -1.51
CA ILE A 84 18.21 4.98 -2.03
C ILE A 84 19.28 5.63 -1.12
N GLU A 85 19.00 6.83 -0.61
CA GLU A 85 19.91 7.50 0.32
C GLU A 85 20.16 6.68 1.58
N GLU A 86 19.09 6.15 2.18
CA GLU A 86 19.21 5.31 3.37
C GLU A 86 19.95 4.02 3.06
N PHE A 87 19.67 3.43 1.90
CA PHE A 87 20.34 2.22 1.44
C PHE A 87 21.83 2.47 1.28
N ASP A 88 22.22 3.56 0.63
CA ASP A 88 23.60 3.92 0.42
C ASP A 88 24.36 4.06 1.75
N LYS A 89 23.73 4.70 2.74
CA LYS A 89 24.31 4.83 4.07
C LYS A 89 24.52 3.47 4.74
N MET A 90 23.53 2.59 4.65
CA MET A 90 23.61 1.25 5.22
C MET A 90 24.75 0.44 4.58
N ILE A 91 24.91 0.53 3.27
CA ILE A 91 25.95 -0.19 2.55
C ILE A 91 27.33 0.32 2.92
N ASN A 92 27.49 1.61 3.16
CA ASN A 92 28.78 2.18 3.60
C ASN A 92 29.21 1.68 4.96
N GLU A 93 28.29 1.20 5.79
CA GLU A 93 28.59 0.66 7.12
C GLU A 93 28.95 -0.83 7.06
N VAL A 94 28.79 -1.47 5.93
CA VAL A 94 29.10 -2.88 5.71
C VAL A 94 30.47 -2.99 5.06
#